data_a6955dc446299b51352d6170fb8240b9
#
_entry.id   a6955dc446299b51352d6170fb8240b9
#
_cell.length_a   1.000
_cell.length_b   1.000
_cell.length_c   1.000
_cell.angle_alpha   90.00
_cell.angle_beta   90.00
_cell.angle_gamma   90.00
#
_symmetry.space_group_name_H-M   'P 1'
#
loop_
_entity.id
_entity.type
_entity.pdbx_description
1 polymer ?
#
loop_
_entity_poly.entity_id
_entity_poly.type
_entity_poly.pdbx_seq_one_letter_code
_entity_poly.pdbx_strand_id
1 'polypeptide(L)'
;MYRVAVLYEHEPDAEAYAEHAELCSQVPGGVFRHGKVTGSPMGDPAHAYYAEWEFADEQAFRSAIRSDEFMATGKDAYKRGFPPPTVEFLELS
;
A
#
# COMPACT_ATOMS: atom_id res chain seq x y z
N MET A 1 4.56 13.15 -9.98
CA MET A 1 3.93 12.47 -8.85
C MET A 1 4.36 11.00 -8.83
N TYR A 2 4.69 10.50 -7.67
CA TYR A 2 5.11 9.10 -7.50
C TYR A 2 4.14 8.37 -6.60
N ARG A 3 4.02 7.07 -6.80
CA ARG A 3 3.09 6.24 -6.03
C ARG A 3 3.71 4.88 -5.74
N VAL A 4 3.50 4.39 -4.52
CA VAL A 4 3.72 2.98 -4.18
C VAL A 4 2.34 2.34 -4.18
N ALA A 5 2.12 1.37 -5.07
CA ALA A 5 0.86 0.65 -5.16
C ALA A 5 1.02 -0.73 -4.54
N VAL A 6 0.08 -1.10 -3.68
CA VAL A 6 0.07 -2.40 -2.98
C VAL A 6 -1.24 -3.11 -3.35
N LEU A 7 -1.10 -4.27 -4.00
CA LEU A 7 -2.25 -5.00 -4.53
C LEU A 7 -2.32 -6.39 -3.90
N TYR A 8 -3.45 -6.71 -3.30
CA TYR A 8 -3.69 -8.01 -2.66
C TYR A 8 -4.66 -8.83 -3.49
N GLU A 9 -4.35 -10.10 -3.72
CA GLU A 9 -5.28 -11.02 -4.40
C GLU A 9 -6.49 -11.35 -3.54
N HIS A 10 -6.30 -11.37 -2.22
CA HIS A 10 -7.36 -11.65 -1.25
C HIS A 10 -7.48 -10.50 -0.27
N GLU A 11 -8.71 -10.22 0.14
CA GLU A 11 -8.96 -9.15 1.10
C GLU A 11 -8.38 -9.50 2.46
N PRO A 12 -7.53 -8.65 3.06
CA PRO A 12 -7.04 -8.88 4.42
C PRO A 12 -8.15 -8.66 5.43
N ASP A 13 -7.97 -9.22 6.63
CA ASP A 13 -8.92 -9.00 7.73
C ASP A 13 -9.09 -7.50 8.00
N ALA A 14 -10.34 -7.04 8.05
CA ALA A 14 -10.63 -5.59 8.12
C ALA A 14 -10.10 -4.94 9.40
N GLU A 15 -10.24 -5.60 10.54
CA GLU A 15 -9.76 -5.04 11.82
C GLU A 15 -8.24 -5.00 11.87
N ALA A 16 -7.60 -6.07 11.45
CA ALA A 16 -6.14 -6.13 11.40
C ALA A 16 -5.58 -5.09 10.44
N TYR A 17 -6.25 -4.91 9.29
CA TYR A 17 -5.80 -3.93 8.32
C TYR A 17 -5.99 -2.49 8.82
N ALA A 18 -7.04 -2.21 9.57
CA ALA A 18 -7.24 -0.89 10.16
C ALA A 18 -6.07 -0.50 11.08
N GLU A 19 -5.58 -1.44 11.87
CA GLU A 19 -4.40 -1.21 12.72
C GLU A 19 -3.13 -1.03 11.89
N HIS A 20 -2.96 -1.86 10.87
CA HIS A 20 -1.82 -1.76 9.94
C HIS A 20 -1.82 -0.42 9.21
N ALA A 21 -2.99 0.06 8.80
CA ALA A 21 -3.15 1.33 8.09
C ALA A 21 -2.68 2.53 8.92
N GLU A 22 -2.87 2.49 10.23
CA GLU A 22 -2.35 3.55 11.10
C GLU A 22 -0.83 3.63 11.03
N LEU A 23 -0.16 2.50 11.02
CA LEU A 23 1.29 2.45 10.86
C LEU A 23 1.70 2.95 9.48
N CYS A 24 0.98 2.54 8.43
CA CYS A 24 1.26 2.98 7.06
C CYS A 24 1.11 4.50 6.91
N SER A 25 0.19 5.12 7.63
CA SER A 25 -0.02 6.57 7.56
C SER A 25 1.12 7.37 8.16
N GLN A 26 2.04 6.73 8.89
CA GLN A 26 3.20 7.38 9.50
C GLN A 26 4.40 7.48 8.56
N VAL A 27 4.34 6.88 7.38
CA VAL A 27 5.43 6.98 6.40
C VAL A 27 5.57 8.44 5.97
N PRO A 28 6.78 9.04 6.13
CA PRO A 28 6.94 10.48 5.92
C PRO A 28 6.79 10.88 4.46
N GLY A 29 6.17 12.02 4.23
CA GLY A 29 6.05 12.64 2.90
C GLY A 29 4.99 12.03 2.00
N GLY A 30 4.30 10.98 2.42
CA GLY A 30 3.29 10.32 1.62
C GLY A 30 1.89 10.46 2.19
N VAL A 31 0.91 10.32 1.32
CA VAL A 31 -0.50 10.22 1.70
C VAL A 31 -0.91 8.77 1.49
N PHE A 32 -1.33 8.10 2.55
CA PHE A 32 -1.73 6.70 2.50
C PHE A 32 -3.25 6.58 2.34
N ARG A 33 -3.68 5.73 1.40
CA ARG A 33 -5.09 5.41 1.17
C ARG A 33 -5.21 3.92 0.89
N HIS A 34 -6.35 3.34 1.24
CA HIS A 34 -6.60 1.93 0.97
C HIS A 34 -8.10 1.68 0.79
N GLY A 35 -8.44 0.57 0.16
CA GLY A 35 -9.83 0.21 -0.04
C GLY A 35 -10.00 -1.09 -0.83
N LYS A 36 -11.25 -1.52 -0.95
CA LYS A 36 -11.62 -2.71 -1.70
C LYS A 36 -11.66 -2.44 -3.19
N VAL A 37 -11.26 -3.44 -3.96
CA VAL A 37 -11.50 -3.44 -5.40
C VAL A 37 -12.95 -3.92 -5.59
N THR A 38 -13.80 -3.10 -6.22
CA THR A 38 -15.24 -3.38 -6.30
C THR A 38 -15.65 -4.06 -7.59
N GLY A 39 -14.79 -4.09 -8.60
CA GLY A 39 -15.13 -4.72 -9.87
C GLY A 39 -14.12 -4.43 -10.96
N SER A 40 -14.39 -4.94 -12.14
CA SER A 40 -13.57 -4.76 -13.33
C SER A 40 -14.49 -4.75 -14.54
N PRO A 41 -14.19 -3.92 -15.58
CA PRO A 41 -15.04 -3.90 -16.78
C PRO A 41 -14.91 -5.16 -17.64
N MET A 42 -13.85 -5.96 -17.42
CA MET A 42 -13.52 -7.11 -18.27
C MET A 42 -13.58 -8.43 -17.49
N GLY A 43 -14.55 -8.58 -16.61
CA GLY A 43 -14.73 -9.79 -15.83
C GLY A 43 -14.31 -9.60 -14.37
N ASP A 44 -13.88 -10.66 -13.71
CA ASP A 44 -13.48 -10.59 -12.32
C ASP A 44 -12.15 -9.84 -12.18
N PRO A 45 -12.02 -8.94 -11.18
CA PRO A 45 -10.76 -8.23 -10.96
C PRO A 45 -9.66 -9.20 -10.51
N ALA A 46 -8.42 -8.91 -10.93
CA ALA A 46 -7.25 -9.71 -10.55
C ALA A 46 -6.89 -9.56 -9.07
N HIS A 47 -7.31 -8.48 -8.45
CA HIS A 47 -7.00 -8.18 -7.06
C HIS A 47 -8.27 -7.82 -6.30
N ALA A 48 -8.28 -8.09 -4.98
CA ALA A 48 -9.43 -7.85 -4.13
C ALA A 48 -9.29 -6.58 -3.29
N TYR A 49 -8.06 -6.18 -2.98
CA TYR A 49 -7.80 -5.05 -2.10
C TYR A 49 -6.62 -4.24 -2.61
N TYR A 50 -6.67 -2.92 -2.39
CA TYR A 50 -5.67 -1.97 -2.88
C TYR A 50 -5.26 -1.00 -1.78
N ALA A 51 -3.97 -0.69 -1.73
CA ALA A 51 -3.44 0.37 -0.88
C ALA A 51 -2.40 1.16 -1.65
N GLU A 52 -2.18 2.40 -1.27
CA GLU A 52 -1.20 3.25 -1.93
C GLU A 52 -0.60 4.27 -0.99
N TRP A 53 0.64 4.66 -1.27
CA TRP A 53 1.22 5.92 -0.80
C TRP A 53 1.44 6.81 -2.02
N GLU A 54 1.01 8.06 -1.93
CA GLU A 54 1.22 9.05 -2.99
C GLU A 54 2.21 10.09 -2.51
N PHE A 55 3.18 10.42 -3.36
CA PHE A 55 4.26 11.36 -3.08
C PHE A 55 4.27 12.44 -4.15
N ALA A 56 4.52 13.71 -3.74
CA ALA A 56 4.48 14.84 -4.65
C ALA A 56 5.59 14.77 -5.71
N ASP A 57 6.76 14.27 -5.33
CA ASP A 57 7.92 14.23 -6.23
C ASP A 57 8.81 13.01 -5.95
N GLU A 58 9.80 12.84 -6.81
CA GLU A 58 10.73 11.70 -6.73
C GLU A 58 11.55 11.71 -5.45
N GLN A 59 11.96 12.89 -4.99
CA GLN A 59 12.79 12.98 -3.79
C GLN A 59 12.02 12.50 -2.55
N ALA A 60 10.77 12.93 -2.41
CA ALA A 60 9.91 12.49 -1.31
C ALA A 60 9.71 10.98 -1.34
N PHE A 61 9.46 10.43 -2.53
CA PHE A 61 9.31 8.99 -2.73
C PHE A 61 10.58 8.23 -2.34
N ARG A 62 11.74 8.66 -2.84
CA ARG A 62 13.00 7.97 -2.56
C ARG A 62 13.36 7.99 -1.07
N SER A 63 13.13 9.13 -0.42
CA SER A 63 13.36 9.24 1.03
C SER A 63 12.43 8.32 1.81
N ALA A 64 11.16 8.26 1.42
CA ALA A 64 10.16 7.46 2.12
C ALA A 64 10.46 5.97 2.06
N ILE A 65 10.79 5.43 0.89
CA ILE A 65 11.03 3.98 0.76
C ILE A 65 12.30 3.51 1.48
N ARG A 66 13.16 4.44 1.87
CA ARG A 66 14.36 4.15 2.68
C ARG A 66 14.13 4.37 4.17
N SER A 67 12.97 4.89 4.56
CA SER A 67 12.70 5.21 5.95
C SER A 67 12.43 3.97 6.79
N ASP A 68 12.73 4.08 8.09
CA ASP A 68 12.42 3.02 9.04
C ASP A 68 10.91 2.78 9.11
N GLU A 69 10.11 3.84 8.97
CA GLU A 69 8.66 3.77 8.98
C GLU A 69 8.14 2.90 7.83
N PHE A 70 8.68 3.08 6.62
CA PHE A 70 8.27 2.27 5.49
C PHE A 70 8.66 0.80 5.69
N MET A 71 9.89 0.56 6.15
CA MET A 71 10.36 -0.80 6.44
C MET A 71 9.49 -1.48 7.49
N ALA A 72 9.05 -0.73 8.50
CA ALA A 72 8.19 -1.25 9.56
C ALA A 72 6.84 -1.72 9.03
N THR A 73 6.30 -1.10 7.98
CA THR A 73 5.02 -1.53 7.41
C THR A 73 5.11 -2.93 6.80
N GLY A 74 6.21 -3.24 6.13
CA GLY A 74 6.41 -4.58 5.57
C GLY A 74 6.54 -5.65 6.65
N LYS A 75 7.28 -5.35 7.71
CA LYS A 75 7.43 -6.26 8.85
C LYS A 75 6.10 -6.49 9.56
N ASP A 76 5.31 -5.44 9.73
CA ASP A 76 4.01 -5.52 10.38
C ASP A 76 3.03 -6.38 9.58
N ALA A 77 2.99 -6.18 8.25
CA ALA A 77 2.15 -6.99 7.37
C ALA A 77 2.50 -8.48 7.46
N TYR A 78 3.80 -8.78 7.47
CA TYR A 78 4.28 -10.15 7.60
C TYR A 78 3.87 -10.77 8.93
N LYS A 79 4.05 -10.04 10.04
CA LYS A 79 3.69 -10.52 11.38
C LYS A 79 2.19 -10.78 11.52
N ARG A 80 1.37 -9.98 10.85
CA ARG A 80 -0.09 -10.14 10.88
C ARG A 80 -0.57 -11.29 10.00
N GLY A 81 0.33 -11.87 9.20
CA GLY A 81 -0.02 -12.98 8.32
C GLY A 81 -0.83 -12.56 7.11
N PHE A 82 -0.73 -11.30 6.68
CA PHE A 82 -1.41 -10.86 5.47
C PHE A 82 -0.86 -11.63 4.26
N PRO A 83 -1.72 -11.96 3.28
CA PRO A 83 -1.24 -12.58 2.04
C PRO A 83 -0.20 -11.66 1.41
N PRO A 84 0.87 -12.23 0.82
CA PRO A 84 1.90 -11.39 0.18
C PRO A 84 1.28 -10.55 -0.94
N PRO A 85 1.39 -9.22 -0.89
CA PRO A 85 0.88 -8.37 -1.96
C PRO A 85 1.86 -8.24 -3.10
N THR A 86 1.35 -7.78 -4.24
CA THR A 86 2.20 -7.23 -5.30
C THR A 86 2.45 -5.77 -4.97
N VAL A 87 3.71 -5.36 -4.96
CA VAL A 87 4.07 -3.96 -4.68
C VAL A 87 4.77 -3.39 -5.90
N GLU A 88 4.28 -2.25 -6.39
CA GLU A 88 4.81 -1.59 -7.57
C GLU A 88 5.08 -0.13 -7.30
N PHE A 89 6.16 0.39 -7.88
CA PHE A 89 6.49 1.81 -7.82
C PHE A 89 6.10 2.44 -9.16
N LEU A 90 5.37 3.56 -9.10
CA LEU A 90 4.87 4.22 -10.30
C LEU A 90 5.30 5.68 -10.34
N GLU A 91 5.68 6.11 -11.54
CA GLU A 91 5.81 7.53 -11.87
C GLU A 91 4.58 7.92 -12.68
N LEU A 92 3.83 8.89 -12.18
CA LEU A 92 2.59 9.35 -12.81
C LEU A 92 2.83 10.68 -13.51
N SER A 93 2.39 10.76 -14.74
CA SER A 93 2.50 12.01 -15.53
C SER A 93 1.27 12.89 -15.36
#